data_8f38a0c6d475906e9f33fe3651ac18e2
#
_entry.id   8f38a0c6d475906e9f33fe3651ac18e2
#
_cell.length_a   1.000
_cell.length_b   1.000
_cell.length_c   1.000
_cell.angle_alpha   90.00
_cell.angle_beta   90.00
_cell.angle_gamma   90.00
#
_symmetry.space_group_name_H-M   'P 1'
#
loop_
_entity.id
_entity.type
_entity.pdbx_description
1 polymer ?
#
loop_
_entity_poly.entity_id
_entity_poly.type
_entity_poly.pdbx_seq_one_letter_code
_entity_poly.pdbx_strand_id
1 'polypeptide(L)'
;GMQVLEAAKRNDAAVQVIMITAFATTEQAVEAMRLGAYDYIQKPFKNNELLAQIEKALEKSSIVHENRALRAQVAASFRVGDLIGKGPRMRAVMDMVRRVASGRSSVLITGESGTGKEMIAQAIHQNSPRRAKRIVALNTRAVSEHLVESELFGHVKGSFTDAVSDRVGAFEYANGGTLFLDEVGDMPMSTQI
;
A
#
# COMPACT_ATOMS: atom_id res chain seq x y z
N GLY A 1 -2.77 -5.45 -33.19
CA GLY A 1 -3.42 -5.61 -31.87
C GLY A 1 -2.41 -5.42 -30.73
N MET A 2 -1.35 -6.24 -30.66
CA MET A 2 -0.36 -6.20 -29.56
C MET A 2 0.32 -4.85 -29.39
N GLN A 3 0.77 -4.20 -30.47
CA GLN A 3 1.38 -2.86 -30.45
C GLN A 3 0.42 -1.78 -29.88
N VAL A 4 -0.88 -1.90 -30.16
CA VAL A 4 -1.89 -0.98 -29.59
C VAL A 4 -2.07 -1.22 -28.09
N LEU A 5 -2.08 -2.48 -27.64
CA LEU A 5 -2.09 -2.85 -26.22
C LEU A 5 -0.90 -2.25 -25.47
N GLU A 6 0.31 -2.44 -25.98
CA GLU A 6 1.54 -1.88 -25.38
C GLU A 6 1.51 -0.34 -25.34
N ALA A 7 1.06 0.31 -26.42
CA ALA A 7 0.94 1.76 -26.46
C ALA A 7 -0.08 2.27 -25.44
N ALA A 8 -1.24 1.61 -25.32
CA ALA A 8 -2.26 1.96 -24.33
C ALA A 8 -1.73 1.82 -22.90
N LYS A 9 -1.01 0.72 -22.61
CA LYS A 9 -0.43 0.46 -21.28
C LYS A 9 0.74 1.39 -20.95
N ARG A 10 1.51 1.83 -21.93
CA ARG A 10 2.55 2.84 -21.73
C ARG A 10 1.96 4.22 -21.42
N ASN A 11 0.86 4.57 -22.07
CA ASN A 11 0.18 5.84 -21.84
C ASN A 11 -0.53 5.90 -20.48
N ASP A 12 -1.28 4.85 -20.15
CA ASP A 12 -1.89 4.66 -18.82
C ASP A 12 -1.85 3.19 -18.41
N ALA A 13 -1.03 2.88 -17.42
CA ALA A 13 -0.90 1.51 -16.89
C ALA A 13 -2.20 0.98 -16.25
N ALA A 14 -3.13 1.87 -15.86
CA ALA A 14 -4.41 1.49 -15.25
C ALA A 14 -5.51 1.18 -16.25
N VAL A 15 -5.37 1.59 -17.52
CA VAL A 15 -6.37 1.33 -18.56
C VAL A 15 -6.61 -0.19 -18.68
N GLN A 16 -7.86 -0.61 -18.72
CA GLN A 16 -8.21 -2.01 -18.97
C GLN A 16 -8.40 -2.20 -20.47
N VAL A 17 -7.65 -3.16 -21.05
CA VAL A 17 -7.68 -3.44 -22.49
C VAL A 17 -8.19 -4.86 -22.70
N ILE A 18 -9.33 -5.00 -23.40
CA ILE A 18 -9.87 -6.29 -23.83
C ILE A 18 -9.46 -6.49 -25.29
N MET A 19 -8.73 -7.56 -25.57
CA MET A 19 -8.31 -7.90 -26.93
C MET A 19 -9.36 -8.75 -27.61
N ILE A 20 -9.79 -8.33 -28.81
CA ILE A 20 -10.78 -9.09 -29.61
C ILE A 20 -10.14 -9.49 -30.94
N THR A 21 -10.17 -10.78 -31.27
CA THR A 21 -9.53 -11.33 -32.47
C THR A 21 -10.38 -12.37 -33.19
N ALA A 22 -10.18 -12.50 -34.50
CA ALA A 22 -10.76 -13.59 -35.28
C ALA A 22 -9.94 -14.89 -35.19
N PHE A 23 -8.62 -14.76 -34.91
CA PHE A 23 -7.70 -15.90 -34.83
C PHE A 23 -7.08 -15.90 -33.43
N ALA A 24 -7.53 -16.81 -32.58
CA ALA A 24 -6.99 -16.98 -31.24
C ALA A 24 -6.08 -18.21 -31.24
N THR A 25 -4.81 -18.01 -30.91
CA THR A 25 -3.94 -19.11 -30.48
C THR A 25 -3.65 -18.94 -28.99
N THR A 26 -3.39 -20.05 -28.32
CA THR A 26 -3.06 -20.05 -26.90
C THR A 26 -1.83 -19.16 -26.61
N GLU A 27 -0.84 -19.18 -27.49
CA GLU A 27 0.39 -18.39 -27.38
C GLU A 27 0.09 -16.89 -27.43
N GLN A 28 -0.77 -16.45 -28.37
CA GLN A 28 -1.16 -15.03 -28.49
C GLN A 28 -1.99 -14.56 -27.30
N ALA A 29 -2.86 -15.41 -26.76
CA ALA A 29 -3.62 -15.09 -25.56
C ALA A 29 -2.69 -14.92 -24.36
N VAL A 30 -1.76 -15.85 -24.15
CA VAL A 30 -0.76 -15.76 -23.07
C VAL A 30 0.12 -14.50 -23.21
N GLU A 31 0.55 -14.19 -24.43
CA GLU A 31 1.35 -12.97 -24.68
C GLU A 31 0.57 -11.70 -24.41
N ALA A 32 -0.70 -11.61 -24.84
CA ALA A 32 -1.58 -10.48 -24.52
C ALA A 32 -1.74 -10.28 -23.00
N MET A 33 -1.96 -11.36 -22.26
CA MET A 33 -2.05 -11.30 -20.80
C MET A 33 -0.73 -10.86 -20.14
N ARG A 34 0.42 -11.32 -20.65
CA ARG A 34 1.76 -10.88 -20.19
C ARG A 34 1.98 -9.38 -20.44
N LEU A 35 1.52 -8.87 -21.57
CA LEU A 35 1.58 -7.44 -21.92
C LEU A 35 0.55 -6.59 -21.16
N GLY A 36 -0.27 -7.21 -20.32
CA GLY A 36 -1.21 -6.53 -19.43
C GLY A 36 -2.62 -6.35 -20.00
N ALA A 37 -3.03 -7.13 -20.98
CA ALA A 37 -4.44 -7.19 -21.35
C ALA A 37 -5.28 -7.60 -20.14
N TYR A 38 -6.48 -7.04 -20.04
CA TYR A 38 -7.44 -7.45 -19.03
C TYR A 38 -8.07 -8.80 -19.39
N ASP A 39 -8.43 -8.96 -20.67
CA ASP A 39 -8.99 -10.19 -21.22
C ASP A 39 -8.71 -10.31 -22.71
N TYR A 40 -8.96 -11.52 -23.23
CA TYR A 40 -8.75 -11.88 -24.64
C TYR A 40 -9.94 -12.70 -25.15
N ILE A 41 -10.70 -12.14 -26.12
CA ILE A 41 -11.96 -12.71 -26.61
C ILE A 41 -11.82 -13.07 -28.09
N GLN A 42 -12.21 -14.30 -28.44
CA GLN A 42 -12.22 -14.76 -29.82
C GLN A 42 -13.57 -14.50 -30.51
N LYS A 43 -13.52 -14.05 -31.75
CA LYS A 43 -14.69 -13.99 -32.64
C LYS A 43 -15.02 -15.38 -33.23
N PRO A 44 -16.30 -15.76 -33.35
CA PRO A 44 -17.50 -15.04 -32.92
C PRO A 44 -17.74 -15.18 -31.42
N PHE A 45 -18.18 -14.08 -30.75
CA PHE A 45 -18.49 -14.05 -29.32
C PHE A 45 -19.97 -13.72 -29.10
N LYS A 46 -20.49 -14.08 -27.93
CA LYS A 46 -21.84 -13.69 -27.52
C LYS A 46 -21.79 -12.30 -26.86
N ASN A 47 -22.77 -11.44 -27.21
CA ASN A 47 -22.83 -10.09 -26.65
C ASN A 47 -22.84 -10.09 -25.10
N ASN A 48 -23.52 -11.03 -24.47
CA ASN A 48 -23.59 -11.15 -23.02
C ASN A 48 -22.23 -11.45 -22.40
N GLU A 49 -21.38 -12.22 -23.06
CA GLU A 49 -20.01 -12.53 -22.61
C GLU A 49 -19.14 -11.28 -22.67
N LEU A 50 -19.17 -10.55 -23.77
CA LEU A 50 -18.43 -9.30 -23.91
C LEU A 50 -18.90 -8.25 -22.89
N LEU A 51 -20.20 -8.08 -22.68
CA LEU A 51 -20.76 -7.13 -21.73
C LEU A 51 -20.32 -7.46 -20.30
N ALA A 52 -20.37 -8.73 -19.90
CA ALA A 52 -19.90 -9.16 -18.57
C ALA A 52 -18.40 -8.86 -18.33
N GLN A 53 -17.56 -9.02 -19.37
CA GLN A 53 -16.13 -8.68 -19.24
C GLN A 53 -15.89 -7.16 -19.21
N ILE A 54 -16.67 -6.39 -19.95
CA ILE A 54 -16.60 -4.92 -19.90
C ILE A 54 -17.01 -4.43 -18.51
N GLU A 55 -18.09 -4.92 -17.92
CA GLU A 55 -18.53 -4.55 -16.58
C GLU A 55 -17.46 -4.81 -15.52
N LYS A 56 -16.87 -6.01 -15.52
CA LYS A 56 -15.76 -6.35 -14.61
C LYS A 56 -14.52 -5.49 -14.84
N ALA A 57 -14.19 -5.19 -16.09
CA ALA A 57 -13.05 -4.32 -16.42
C ALA A 57 -13.28 -2.88 -15.92
N LEU A 58 -14.50 -2.37 -16.04
CA LEU A 58 -14.89 -1.04 -15.54
C LEU A 58 -14.85 -0.99 -14.01
N GLU A 59 -15.38 -2.01 -13.33
CA GLU A 59 -15.31 -2.12 -11.87
C GLU A 59 -13.87 -2.08 -11.38
N LYS A 60 -12.99 -2.90 -11.97
CA LYS A 60 -11.56 -2.89 -11.65
C LYS A 60 -10.92 -1.52 -11.91
N SER A 61 -11.27 -0.87 -13.02
CA SER A 61 -10.77 0.48 -13.34
C SER A 61 -11.20 1.49 -12.29
N SER A 62 -12.48 1.48 -11.88
CA SER A 62 -13.02 2.35 -10.83
C SER A 62 -12.27 2.20 -9.51
N ILE A 63 -12.09 0.95 -9.05
CA ILE A 63 -11.36 0.65 -7.81
C ILE A 63 -9.91 1.17 -7.87
N VAL A 64 -9.23 1.01 -9.00
CA VAL A 64 -7.86 1.51 -9.18
C VAL A 64 -7.80 3.03 -9.15
N HIS A 65 -8.74 3.71 -9.82
CA HIS A 65 -8.81 5.16 -9.82
C HIS A 65 -9.15 5.73 -8.45
N GLU A 66 -10.13 5.16 -7.75
CA GLU A 66 -10.48 5.55 -6.39
C GLU A 66 -9.31 5.36 -5.42
N ASN A 67 -8.62 4.22 -5.48
CA ASN A 67 -7.45 3.96 -4.66
C ASN A 67 -6.32 4.98 -4.92
N ARG A 68 -6.10 5.35 -6.19
CA ARG A 68 -5.13 6.41 -6.55
C ARG A 68 -5.54 7.77 -5.99
N ALA A 69 -6.82 8.13 -6.11
CA ALA A 69 -7.35 9.39 -5.60
C ALA A 69 -7.22 9.47 -4.07
N LEU A 70 -7.62 8.42 -3.34
CA LEU A 70 -7.49 8.33 -1.89
C LEU A 70 -6.03 8.43 -1.44
N ARG A 71 -5.12 7.72 -2.10
CA ARG A 71 -3.67 7.82 -1.83
C ARG A 71 -3.12 9.22 -2.08
N ALA A 72 -3.58 9.89 -3.14
CA ALA A 72 -3.15 11.26 -3.44
C ALA A 72 -3.66 12.25 -2.39
N GLN A 73 -4.89 12.09 -1.89
CA GLN A 73 -5.45 12.90 -0.80
C GLN A 73 -4.65 12.71 0.50
N VAL A 74 -4.39 11.46 0.90
CA VAL A 74 -3.55 11.16 2.07
C VAL A 74 -2.14 11.76 1.90
N ALA A 75 -1.51 11.58 0.75
CA ALA A 75 -0.19 12.14 0.49
C ALA A 75 -0.17 13.68 0.52
N ALA A 76 -1.25 14.34 0.08
CA ALA A 76 -1.38 15.79 0.14
C ALA A 76 -1.47 16.28 1.60
N SER A 77 -2.17 15.56 2.46
CA SER A 77 -2.36 15.94 3.87
C SER A 77 -1.08 15.89 4.71
N PHE A 78 -0.03 15.20 4.25
CA PHE A 78 1.23 14.99 5.01
C PHE A 78 2.49 15.53 4.31
N ARG A 79 2.34 16.52 3.41
CA ARG A 79 3.51 17.19 2.84
C ARG A 79 4.21 18.00 3.92
N VAL A 80 5.55 17.96 3.92
CA VAL A 80 6.38 18.73 4.88
C VAL A 80 6.02 20.23 4.89
N GLY A 81 5.52 20.77 3.77
CA GLY A 81 5.08 22.17 3.67
C GLY A 81 3.77 22.49 4.39
N ASP A 82 2.93 21.49 4.64
CA ASP A 82 1.58 21.65 5.20
C ASP A 82 1.55 21.37 6.71
N LEU A 83 2.65 20.86 7.29
CA LEU A 83 2.78 20.70 8.73
C LEU A 83 2.80 22.07 9.41
N ILE A 84 1.79 22.31 10.26
CA ILE A 84 1.56 23.57 10.95
C ILE A 84 2.71 23.83 11.93
N GLY A 85 3.53 24.83 11.65
CA GLY A 85 4.60 25.27 12.52
C GLY A 85 5.68 26.08 11.79
N LYS A 86 5.61 27.40 11.89
CA LYS A 86 6.59 28.31 11.25
C LYS A 86 7.77 28.65 12.18
N GLY A 87 7.77 28.10 13.41
CA GLY A 87 8.83 28.38 14.39
C GLY A 87 10.17 27.73 14.05
N PRO A 88 11.30 28.28 14.54
CA PRO A 88 12.65 27.76 14.23
C PRO A 88 12.84 26.30 14.67
N ARG A 89 12.23 25.89 15.78
CA ARG A 89 12.28 24.49 16.26
C ARG A 89 11.60 23.52 15.30
N MET A 90 10.41 23.87 14.77
CA MET A 90 9.70 23.03 13.81
C MET A 90 10.45 22.94 12.47
N ARG A 91 11.09 24.02 12.03
CA ARG A 91 11.95 23.98 10.83
C ARG A 91 13.10 22.98 10.99
N ALA A 92 13.76 22.98 12.15
CA ALA A 92 14.82 22.01 12.44
C ALA A 92 14.31 20.56 12.40
N VAL A 93 13.10 20.29 12.92
CA VAL A 93 12.44 18.98 12.82
C VAL A 93 12.17 18.62 11.36
N MET A 94 11.65 19.55 10.55
CA MET A 94 11.37 19.30 9.13
C MET A 94 12.64 19.03 8.32
N ASP A 95 13.73 19.71 8.62
CA ASP A 95 15.03 19.45 7.99
C ASP A 95 15.58 18.08 8.37
N MET A 96 15.33 17.62 9.60
CA MET A 96 15.65 16.27 10.02
C MET A 96 14.77 15.24 9.31
N VAL A 97 13.46 15.46 9.20
CA VAL A 97 12.53 14.61 8.44
C VAL A 97 13.03 14.40 7.01
N ARG A 98 13.43 15.47 6.30
CA ARG A 98 13.96 15.37 4.93
C ARG A 98 15.23 14.52 4.86
N ARG A 99 16.11 14.66 5.82
CA ARG A 99 17.38 13.89 5.88
C ARG A 99 17.14 12.41 6.13
N VAL A 100 16.31 12.07 7.14
CA VAL A 100 16.10 10.66 7.50
C VAL A 100 15.20 9.93 6.52
N ALA A 101 14.28 10.63 5.85
CA ALA A 101 13.33 10.03 4.91
C ALA A 101 13.99 9.31 3.73
N SER A 102 15.16 9.77 3.27
CA SER A 102 15.91 9.12 2.19
C SER A 102 16.62 7.84 2.62
N GLY A 103 16.78 7.63 3.93
CA GLY A 103 17.52 6.50 4.51
C GLY A 103 16.68 5.24 4.67
N ARG A 104 17.36 4.16 5.12
CA ARG A 104 16.75 2.88 5.49
C ARG A 104 16.82 2.59 6.99
N SER A 105 17.42 3.49 7.76
CA SER A 105 17.59 3.33 9.21
C SER A 105 16.26 3.46 9.94
N SER A 106 16.15 2.77 11.07
CA SER A 106 15.06 3.00 12.00
C SER A 106 15.15 4.41 12.58
N VAL A 107 13.99 5.04 12.79
CA VAL A 107 13.88 6.41 13.32
C VAL A 107 13.07 6.38 14.60
N LEU A 108 13.64 6.86 15.70
CA LEU A 108 12.93 7.05 16.96
C LEU A 108 12.37 8.48 17.00
N ILE A 109 11.06 8.60 17.18
CA ILE A 109 10.35 9.87 17.33
C ILE A 109 9.95 10.01 18.80
N THR A 110 10.48 11.04 19.47
CA THR A 110 10.19 11.32 20.89
C THR A 110 9.42 12.62 21.05
N GLY A 111 8.57 12.69 22.05
CA GLY A 111 7.76 13.86 22.36
C GLY A 111 6.60 13.52 23.28
N GLU A 112 6.02 14.52 23.93
CA GLU A 112 4.84 14.39 24.78
C GLU A 112 3.63 13.85 24.01
N SER A 113 2.62 13.37 24.73
CA SER A 113 1.38 12.92 24.10
C SER A 113 0.71 14.09 23.37
N GLY A 114 0.13 13.84 22.21
CA GLY A 114 -0.57 14.87 21.42
C GLY A 114 0.34 15.83 20.63
N THR A 115 1.67 15.71 20.67
CA THR A 115 2.59 16.61 19.94
C THR A 115 2.68 16.33 18.44
N GLY A 116 1.95 15.35 17.91
CA GLY A 116 1.91 15.04 16.48
C GLY A 116 2.98 14.06 16.02
N LYS A 117 3.45 13.15 16.87
CA LYS A 117 4.44 12.10 16.52
C LYS A 117 4.02 11.30 15.28
N GLU A 118 2.74 10.92 15.20
CA GLU A 118 2.18 10.22 14.04
C GLU A 118 2.28 11.04 12.75
N MET A 119 2.01 12.35 12.81
CA MET A 119 2.16 13.25 11.65
C MET A 119 3.61 13.30 11.16
N ILE A 120 4.58 13.27 12.07
CA ILE A 120 6.00 13.21 11.72
C ILE A 120 6.34 11.86 11.07
N ALA A 121 5.84 10.74 11.59
CA ALA A 121 6.02 9.42 10.98
C ALA A 121 5.44 9.37 9.56
N GLN A 122 4.23 9.89 9.36
CA GLN A 122 3.60 10.04 8.06
C GLN A 122 4.43 10.92 7.11
N ALA A 123 4.95 12.06 7.60
CA ALA A 123 5.79 12.96 6.82
C ALA A 123 7.10 12.28 6.39
N ILE A 124 7.75 11.50 7.26
CA ILE A 124 8.93 10.71 6.92
C ILE A 124 8.60 9.72 5.81
N HIS A 125 7.51 8.96 5.92
CA HIS A 125 7.08 8.00 4.91
C HIS A 125 6.83 8.68 3.56
N GLN A 126 6.04 9.77 3.53
CA GLN A 126 5.66 10.47 2.30
C GLN A 126 6.85 11.12 1.57
N ASN A 127 7.92 11.46 2.30
CA ASN A 127 9.14 12.01 1.72
C ASN A 127 10.22 10.93 1.45
N SER A 128 9.90 9.64 1.67
CA SER A 128 10.80 8.52 1.45
C SER A 128 10.67 7.92 0.03
N PRO A 129 11.67 7.15 -0.43
CA PRO A 129 11.54 6.35 -1.65
C PRO A 129 10.39 5.34 -1.60
N ARG A 130 9.89 5.03 -0.39
CA ARG A 130 8.79 4.08 -0.14
C ARG A 130 7.39 4.73 -0.12
N ARG A 131 7.26 6.03 -0.42
CA ARG A 131 6.00 6.79 -0.40
C ARG A 131 4.84 6.15 -1.18
N ALA A 132 5.14 5.37 -2.22
CA ALA A 132 4.15 4.66 -3.01
C ALA A 132 3.77 3.29 -2.42
N LYS A 133 4.49 2.86 -1.38
CA LYS A 133 4.23 1.63 -0.64
C LYS A 133 3.31 1.93 0.54
N ARG A 134 2.89 0.86 1.24
CA ARG A 134 2.04 1.02 2.44
C ARG A 134 2.83 1.56 3.63
N ILE A 135 2.16 2.33 4.46
CA ILE A 135 2.55 2.56 5.85
C ILE A 135 1.57 1.81 6.74
N VAL A 136 2.09 1.03 7.66
CA VAL A 136 1.32 0.28 8.65
C VAL A 136 1.57 0.93 9.99
N ALA A 137 0.53 1.41 10.64
CA ALA A 137 0.60 1.96 12.00
C ALA A 137 0.04 0.93 12.99
N LEU A 138 0.79 0.64 14.02
CA LEU A 138 0.37 -0.20 15.14
C LEU A 138 0.61 0.56 16.44
N ASN A 139 -0.49 0.83 17.18
CA ASN A 139 -0.38 1.37 18.53
C ASN A 139 -0.27 0.20 19.50
N THR A 140 0.91 0.03 20.10
CA THR A 140 1.21 -1.12 20.98
C THR A 140 0.45 -1.08 22.29
N ARG A 141 0.03 0.11 22.75
CA ARG A 141 -0.79 0.29 23.94
C ARG A 141 -2.24 -0.09 23.72
N ALA A 142 -2.76 0.05 22.50
CA ALA A 142 -4.15 -0.28 22.17
C ALA A 142 -4.41 -1.80 22.06
N VAL A 143 -3.33 -2.60 22.02
CA VAL A 143 -3.38 -4.06 21.89
C VAL A 143 -3.12 -4.68 23.25
N SER A 144 -3.91 -5.71 23.62
CA SER A 144 -3.66 -6.44 24.87
C SER A 144 -2.29 -7.13 24.83
N GLU A 145 -1.61 -7.20 25.98
CA GLU A 145 -0.26 -7.75 26.11
C GLU A 145 -0.10 -9.12 25.44
N HIS A 146 -1.10 -9.99 25.57
CA HIS A 146 -1.11 -11.35 24.98
C HIS A 146 -1.23 -11.38 23.46
N LEU A 147 -1.66 -10.26 22.82
CA LEU A 147 -1.89 -10.18 21.39
C LEU A 147 -0.81 -9.35 20.66
N VAL A 148 0.03 -8.62 21.38
CA VAL A 148 1.05 -7.75 20.76
C VAL A 148 1.99 -8.56 19.87
N GLU A 149 2.46 -9.71 20.31
CA GLU A 149 3.32 -10.59 19.50
C GLU A 149 2.59 -11.08 18.24
N SER A 150 1.34 -11.48 18.40
CA SER A 150 0.48 -11.93 17.29
C SER A 150 0.21 -10.81 16.28
N GLU A 151 -0.01 -9.58 16.73
CA GLU A 151 -0.18 -8.43 15.85
C GLU A 151 1.12 -8.05 15.12
N LEU A 152 2.27 -8.15 15.79
CA LEU A 152 3.56 -7.81 15.21
C LEU A 152 4.06 -8.87 14.24
N PHE A 153 4.05 -10.15 14.65
CA PHE A 153 4.70 -11.24 13.91
C PHE A 153 3.71 -12.17 13.20
N GLY A 154 2.40 -12.07 13.51
CA GLY A 154 1.39 -12.97 12.99
C GLY A 154 1.32 -14.29 13.78
N HIS A 155 0.39 -15.14 13.39
CA HIS A 155 0.23 -16.48 13.96
C HIS A 155 -0.35 -17.46 12.93
N VAL A 156 -0.11 -18.74 13.17
CA VAL A 156 -0.79 -19.82 12.45
C VAL A 156 -1.99 -20.30 13.26
N LYS A 157 -2.99 -20.81 12.57
CA LYS A 157 -4.17 -21.39 13.18
C LYS A 157 -3.79 -22.43 14.25
N GLY A 158 -4.38 -22.29 15.43
CA GLY A 158 -4.17 -23.24 16.56
C GLY A 158 -2.94 -22.96 17.41
N SER A 159 -2.20 -21.87 17.20
CA SER A 159 -1.04 -21.51 18.04
C SER A 159 -1.42 -21.09 19.46
N PHE A 160 -2.66 -20.64 19.67
CA PHE A 160 -3.27 -20.35 20.97
C PHE A 160 -4.79 -20.55 20.91
N THR A 161 -5.49 -20.51 22.06
CA THR A 161 -6.92 -20.87 22.20
C THR A 161 -7.84 -20.13 21.21
N ASP A 162 -7.56 -18.87 20.90
CA ASP A 162 -8.39 -18.03 20.03
C ASP A 162 -7.84 -17.90 18.60
N ALA A 163 -6.81 -18.65 18.23
CA ALA A 163 -6.22 -18.65 16.90
C ALA A 163 -7.05 -19.48 15.91
N VAL A 164 -8.20 -18.96 15.48
CA VAL A 164 -9.14 -19.66 14.57
C VAL A 164 -8.69 -19.69 13.11
N SER A 165 -7.77 -18.81 12.70
CA SER A 165 -7.23 -18.71 11.32
C SER A 165 -5.79 -18.23 11.35
N ASP A 166 -5.06 -18.43 10.25
CA ASP A 166 -3.75 -17.83 10.05
C ASP A 166 -3.88 -16.31 9.94
N ARG A 167 -2.92 -15.58 10.51
CA ARG A 167 -2.87 -14.11 10.46
C ARG A 167 -1.47 -13.63 10.16
N VAL A 168 -1.37 -12.75 9.17
CA VAL A 168 -0.13 -12.08 8.77
C VAL A 168 0.17 -10.96 9.76
N GLY A 169 1.39 -10.90 10.30
CA GLY A 169 1.82 -9.86 11.23
C GLY A 169 2.14 -8.53 10.57
N ALA A 170 2.20 -7.48 11.40
CA ALA A 170 2.47 -6.11 10.95
C ALA A 170 3.83 -5.99 10.24
N PHE A 171 4.86 -6.71 10.67
CA PHE A 171 6.17 -6.72 10.02
C PHE A 171 6.10 -7.27 8.60
N GLU A 172 5.46 -8.41 8.41
CA GLU A 172 5.29 -9.02 7.10
C GLU A 172 4.37 -8.15 6.22
N TYR A 173 3.28 -7.67 6.79
CA TYR A 173 2.33 -6.81 6.07
C TYR A 173 2.94 -5.48 5.63
N ALA A 174 3.89 -4.92 6.39
CA ALA A 174 4.62 -3.70 6.06
C ALA A 174 5.79 -3.93 5.10
N ASN A 175 6.07 -5.17 4.69
CA ASN A 175 7.24 -5.50 3.88
C ASN A 175 7.35 -4.63 2.62
N GLY A 176 8.54 -4.07 2.40
CA GLY A 176 8.83 -3.11 1.33
C GLY A 176 8.23 -1.71 1.53
N GLY A 177 7.49 -1.50 2.63
CA GLY A 177 6.86 -0.24 3.03
C GLY A 177 7.49 0.38 4.28
N THR A 178 6.65 0.85 5.20
CA THR A 178 7.05 1.44 6.48
C THR A 178 6.16 0.88 7.59
N LEU A 179 6.76 0.43 8.68
CA LEU A 179 6.05 0.11 9.92
C LEU A 179 6.26 1.27 10.91
N PHE A 180 5.18 1.82 11.44
CA PHE A 180 5.17 2.80 12.51
C PHE A 180 4.62 2.13 13.77
N LEU A 181 5.46 2.03 14.79
CA LEU A 181 5.07 1.54 16.12
C LEU A 181 4.86 2.74 17.02
N ASP A 182 3.61 3.00 17.37
CA ASP A 182 3.26 4.06 18.32
C ASP A 182 3.31 3.50 19.75
N GLU A 183 3.68 4.36 20.71
CA GLU A 183 3.84 4.02 22.13
C GLU A 183 4.74 2.79 22.36
N VAL A 184 5.86 2.72 21.61
CA VAL A 184 6.80 1.58 21.64
C VAL A 184 7.39 1.32 23.04
N GLY A 185 7.43 2.35 23.91
CA GLY A 185 7.88 2.23 25.29
C GLY A 185 6.92 1.43 26.20
N ASP A 186 5.66 1.28 25.79
CA ASP A 186 4.62 0.54 26.52
C ASP A 186 4.58 -0.96 26.13
N MET A 187 5.47 -1.40 25.24
CA MET A 187 5.55 -2.81 24.87
C MET A 187 5.95 -3.69 26.08
N PRO A 188 5.34 -4.88 26.21
CA PRO A 188 5.77 -5.87 27.21
C PRO A 188 7.25 -6.22 27.06
N MET A 189 7.95 -6.40 28.16
CA MET A 189 9.39 -6.77 28.15
C MET A 189 9.65 -8.07 27.37
N SER A 190 8.70 -9.02 27.40
CA SER A 190 8.76 -10.26 26.63
C SER A 190 8.80 -10.02 25.12
N THR A 191 8.18 -8.94 24.64
CA THR A 191 8.12 -8.59 23.21
C THR A 191 9.29 -7.70 22.78
N GLN A 192 10.04 -7.10 23.72
CA GLN A 192 11.20 -6.24 23.45
C GLN A 192 12.50 -7.03 23.21
N ILE A 193 12.53 -8.32 23.48
CA ILE A 193 13.68 -9.22 23.34
C ILE A 193 13.63 -9.88 21.95
#